data_775efd8ce710b475fec2e69312dfec57
#
_entry.id   775efd8ce710b475fec2e69312dfec57
#
_cell.length_a   1.000
_cell.length_b   1.000
_cell.length_c   1.000
_cell.angle_alpha   90.00
_cell.angle_beta   90.00
_cell.angle_gamma   90.00
#
_symmetry.space_group_name_H-M   'P 1'
#
loop_
_entity.id
_entity.type
_entity.pdbx_description
1 polymer ?
#
loop_
_entity_poly.entity_id
_entity_poly.type
_entity_poly.pdbx_seq_one_letter_code
_entity_poly.pdbx_strand_id
1 'polypeptide(L)'
;MSDETRQKVKAIAEELGYVTNLAARGVRQGWLPLVGVVSDGLITSPFATEIVRGLDGAARSAGMAVFAVNHSSGQSIGSVLDEVQQFRPRAVAYAAMYHKDVDLPPTLAGSVGVMINCREASGRVTSLVPDEEGGAREIVRYLLAAGRRRIAFINLPGILAGSLREKGFRAALEEAGIDPLGVFPAVRRSVYSDRAPSLVASHAEALLSGQRPDAILCGNDRVAMEVYAALARAGLRIPDDIAVASFDNQVELASRLDPPLTTMALPHRAMGRLAMEILLAGQPEPPHLRQLPFHLVERASV
;
A
#
# COMPACT_ATOMS: atom_id res chain seq x y z
N MET A 1 -9.08 4.50 44.57
CA MET A 1 -8.14 5.61 44.63
C MET A 1 -8.82 6.80 43.99
N SER A 2 -8.88 7.96 44.70
CA SER A 2 -9.50 9.16 44.13
C SER A 2 -8.69 9.73 42.97
N ASP A 3 -9.34 10.51 42.10
CA ASP A 3 -8.65 11.12 40.94
C ASP A 3 -7.56 12.09 41.39
N GLU A 4 -7.75 12.80 42.50
CA GLU A 4 -6.74 13.68 43.11
C GLU A 4 -5.49 12.91 43.55
N THR A 5 -5.67 11.75 44.18
CA THR A 5 -4.55 10.87 44.59
C THR A 5 -3.81 10.34 43.36
N ARG A 6 -4.53 9.99 42.28
CA ARG A 6 -3.96 9.54 41.02
C ARG A 6 -3.10 10.62 40.37
N GLN A 7 -3.57 11.86 40.33
CA GLN A 7 -2.83 13.00 39.79
C GLN A 7 -1.56 13.31 40.60
N LYS A 8 -1.63 13.28 41.93
CA LYS A 8 -0.46 13.49 42.80
C LYS A 8 0.61 12.40 42.57
N VAL A 9 0.21 11.13 42.52
CA VAL A 9 1.12 10.03 42.24
C VAL A 9 1.78 10.16 40.87
N LYS A 10 1.01 10.61 39.87
CA LYS A 10 1.54 10.81 38.51
C LYS A 10 2.56 11.94 38.47
N ALA A 11 2.27 13.08 39.14
CA ALA A 11 3.19 14.21 39.21
C ALA A 11 4.52 13.84 39.91
N ILE A 12 4.44 13.12 41.04
CA ILE A 12 5.64 12.65 41.76
C ILE A 12 6.44 11.64 40.91
N ALA A 13 5.77 10.75 40.19
CA ALA A 13 6.41 9.79 39.31
C ALA A 13 7.15 10.50 38.14
N GLU A 14 6.55 11.54 37.56
CA GLU A 14 7.17 12.37 36.53
C GLU A 14 8.41 13.13 37.08
N GLU A 15 8.28 13.73 38.29
CA GLU A 15 9.38 14.45 38.96
C GLU A 15 10.57 13.52 39.27
N LEU A 16 10.31 12.27 39.68
CA LEU A 16 11.33 11.27 39.97
C LEU A 16 11.86 10.56 38.70
N GLY A 17 11.41 10.92 37.50
CA GLY A 17 11.78 10.26 36.25
C GLY A 17 11.34 8.79 36.19
N TYR A 18 10.31 8.42 36.96
CA TYR A 18 9.81 7.04 36.98
C TYR A 18 9.14 6.68 35.67
N VAL A 19 9.75 5.79 34.91
CA VAL A 19 9.15 5.19 33.71
C VAL A 19 8.39 3.93 34.11
N THR A 20 7.11 3.88 33.82
CA THR A 20 6.29 2.70 34.10
C THR A 20 6.87 1.48 33.38
N ASN A 21 7.22 0.45 34.13
CA ASN A 21 7.68 -0.82 33.55
C ASN A 21 6.50 -1.54 32.87
N LEU A 22 6.47 -1.51 31.55
CA LEU A 22 5.44 -2.17 30.74
C LEU A 22 5.40 -3.67 30.97
N ALA A 23 6.55 -4.33 31.22
CA ALA A 23 6.62 -5.75 31.52
C ALA A 23 5.88 -6.11 32.81
N ALA A 24 6.08 -5.31 33.90
CA ALA A 24 5.37 -5.49 35.16
C ALA A 24 3.84 -5.30 35.02
N ARG A 25 3.43 -4.37 34.16
CA ARG A 25 2.02 -4.18 33.81
C ARG A 25 1.49 -5.38 33.00
N GLY A 26 2.26 -5.87 32.04
CA GLY A 26 1.93 -7.00 31.19
C GLY A 26 1.74 -8.31 31.97
N VAL A 27 2.55 -8.58 32.98
CA VAL A 27 2.42 -9.76 33.85
C VAL A 27 1.04 -9.79 34.52
N ARG A 28 0.54 -8.64 34.96
CA ARG A 28 -0.77 -8.54 35.63
C ARG A 28 -1.95 -8.61 34.66
N GLN A 29 -1.79 -8.17 33.42
CA GLN A 29 -2.85 -8.12 32.38
C GLN A 29 -2.82 -9.33 31.45
N GLY A 30 -1.75 -10.11 31.43
CA GLY A 30 -1.54 -11.23 30.51
C GLY A 30 -1.09 -10.81 29.11
N TRP A 31 -1.01 -9.50 28.81
CA TRP A 31 -0.58 -8.93 27.54
C TRP A 31 0.12 -7.58 27.74
N LEU A 32 1.01 -7.22 26.81
CA LEU A 32 1.65 -5.91 26.76
C LEU A 32 0.82 -4.92 25.93
N PRO A 33 0.87 -3.60 26.22
CA PRO A 33 0.20 -2.57 25.41
C PRO A 33 0.93 -2.36 24.06
N LEU A 34 1.07 -3.45 23.31
CA LEU A 34 1.75 -3.55 22.04
C LEU A 34 0.82 -4.16 21.00
N VAL A 35 0.96 -3.72 19.76
CA VAL A 35 0.42 -4.42 18.59
C VAL A 35 1.59 -4.91 17.75
N GLY A 36 1.62 -6.20 17.48
CA GLY A 36 2.60 -6.82 16.60
C GLY A 36 2.20 -6.69 15.14
N VAL A 37 3.16 -6.41 14.27
CA VAL A 37 2.96 -6.41 12.82
C VAL A 37 3.98 -7.35 12.18
N VAL A 38 3.52 -8.44 11.61
CA VAL A 38 4.32 -9.30 10.75
C VAL A 38 4.21 -8.80 9.33
N SER A 39 5.31 -8.63 8.62
CA SER A 39 5.28 -8.13 7.25
C SER A 39 6.31 -8.81 6.34
N ASP A 40 6.07 -8.72 5.03
CA ASP A 40 6.95 -9.28 4.00
C ASP A 40 7.86 -8.22 3.35
N GLY A 41 8.38 -7.30 4.12
CA GLY A 41 9.29 -6.25 3.66
C GLY A 41 8.73 -4.82 3.76
N LEU A 42 7.53 -4.66 4.31
CA LEU A 42 6.86 -3.37 4.43
C LEU A 42 7.70 -2.34 5.21
N ILE A 43 8.33 -2.76 6.31
CA ILE A 43 9.12 -1.84 7.16
C ILE A 43 10.48 -1.47 6.56
N THR A 44 10.94 -2.17 5.55
CA THR A 44 12.19 -1.89 4.82
C THR A 44 11.95 -1.27 3.44
N SER A 45 10.70 -1.02 3.09
CA SER A 45 10.30 -0.41 1.82
C SER A 45 9.73 0.99 2.04
N PRO A 46 10.16 2.01 1.28
CA PRO A 46 9.62 3.36 1.41
C PRO A 46 8.16 3.48 0.97
N PHE A 47 7.61 2.49 0.25
CA PHE A 47 6.30 2.60 -0.43
C PHE A 47 5.11 2.40 0.49
N ALA A 48 5.24 1.58 1.50
CA ALA A 48 4.14 1.21 2.39
C ALA A 48 4.27 1.84 3.79
N THR A 49 5.18 2.80 3.97
CA THR A 49 5.39 3.51 5.24
C THR A 49 4.13 4.20 5.76
N GLU A 50 3.22 4.61 4.87
CA GLU A 50 1.95 5.21 5.27
C GLU A 50 1.02 4.23 6.00
N ILE A 51 1.11 2.91 5.76
CA ILE A 51 0.42 1.89 6.55
C ILE A 51 0.92 1.94 7.99
N VAL A 52 2.24 1.96 8.17
CA VAL A 52 2.87 2.02 9.50
C VAL A 52 2.52 3.31 10.22
N ARG A 53 2.52 4.45 9.51
CA ARG A 53 2.10 5.75 10.07
C ARG A 53 0.63 5.74 10.53
N GLY A 54 -0.24 5.10 9.76
CA GLY A 54 -1.64 4.93 10.12
C GLY A 54 -1.83 4.08 11.38
N LEU A 55 -1.12 2.95 11.45
CA LEU A 55 -1.09 2.05 12.61
C LEU A 55 -0.54 2.76 13.85
N ASP A 56 0.66 3.39 13.76
CA ASP A 56 1.32 4.04 14.88
C ASP A 56 0.48 5.21 15.45
N GLY A 57 -0.07 6.06 14.57
CA GLY A 57 -0.90 7.17 15.00
C GLY A 57 -2.14 6.72 15.79
N ALA A 58 -2.83 5.68 15.31
CA ALA A 58 -4.00 5.13 15.99
C ALA A 58 -3.61 4.38 17.29
N ALA A 59 -2.49 3.64 17.28
CA ALA A 59 -1.97 2.96 18.46
C ALA A 59 -1.66 3.95 19.59
N ARG A 60 -0.92 5.03 19.30
CA ARG A 60 -0.59 6.08 20.27
C ARG A 60 -1.83 6.70 20.90
N SER A 61 -2.87 6.96 20.08
CA SER A 61 -4.14 7.50 20.58
C SER A 61 -4.84 6.54 21.57
N ALA A 62 -4.57 5.23 21.45
CA ALA A 62 -5.07 4.20 22.36
C ALA A 62 -4.09 3.83 23.50
N GLY A 63 -2.99 4.57 23.67
CA GLY A 63 -1.97 4.29 24.68
C GLY A 63 -1.18 3.01 24.42
N MET A 64 -1.03 2.62 23.16
CA MET A 64 -0.32 1.42 22.70
C MET A 64 0.86 1.79 21.85
N ALA A 65 1.80 0.86 21.68
CA ALA A 65 2.89 0.96 20.73
C ALA A 65 2.78 -0.12 19.65
N VAL A 66 3.39 0.15 18.48
CA VAL A 66 3.51 -0.81 17.40
C VAL A 66 4.95 -1.31 17.35
N PHE A 67 5.13 -2.63 17.26
CA PHE A 67 6.40 -3.21 16.86
C PHE A 67 6.18 -4.07 15.62
N ALA A 68 7.16 -4.06 14.71
CA ALA A 68 7.02 -4.74 13.45
C ALA A 68 8.24 -5.63 13.17
N VAL A 69 7.98 -6.80 12.61
CA VAL A 69 8.98 -7.79 12.22
C VAL A 69 8.76 -8.15 10.75
N ASN A 70 9.82 -8.04 9.93
CA ASN A 70 9.77 -8.57 8.58
C ASN A 70 10.07 -10.06 8.60
N HIS A 71 9.28 -10.86 7.91
CA HIS A 71 9.72 -12.19 7.54
C HIS A 71 10.55 -12.14 6.25
N SER A 72 11.65 -12.84 6.24
CA SER A 72 12.54 -12.95 5.09
C SER A 72 12.13 -14.11 4.17
N SER A 73 12.57 -14.06 2.92
CA SER A 73 12.40 -15.19 2.00
C SER A 73 13.05 -16.45 2.60
N GLY A 74 12.26 -17.51 2.75
CA GLY A 74 12.68 -18.78 3.36
C GLY A 74 12.25 -18.97 4.81
N GLN A 75 11.76 -17.94 5.52
CA GLN A 75 11.10 -18.09 6.80
C GLN A 75 9.62 -18.38 6.60
N SER A 76 9.03 -19.25 7.41
CA SER A 76 7.58 -19.43 7.42
C SER A 76 6.91 -18.27 8.16
N ILE A 77 5.73 -17.87 7.72
CA ILE A 77 4.91 -16.87 8.43
C ILE A 77 4.68 -17.34 9.88
N GLY A 78 4.50 -18.66 10.09
CA GLY A 78 4.30 -19.26 11.41
C GLY A 78 5.45 -18.98 12.35
N SER A 79 6.69 -19.20 11.94
CA SER A 79 7.84 -19.00 12.82
C SER A 79 7.99 -17.54 13.25
N VAL A 80 7.64 -16.59 12.40
CA VAL A 80 7.69 -15.15 12.74
C VAL A 80 6.50 -14.75 13.61
N LEU A 81 5.33 -15.35 13.40
CA LEU A 81 4.19 -15.16 14.31
C LEU A 81 4.50 -15.69 15.71
N ASP A 82 5.15 -16.85 15.83
CA ASP A 82 5.58 -17.41 17.12
C ASP A 82 6.59 -16.47 17.82
N GLU A 83 7.52 -15.88 17.08
CA GLU A 83 8.46 -14.88 17.60
C GLU A 83 7.71 -13.65 18.14
N VAL A 84 6.78 -13.12 17.37
CA VAL A 84 5.95 -11.96 17.76
C VAL A 84 5.11 -12.27 18.99
N GLN A 85 4.54 -13.48 19.08
CA GLN A 85 3.71 -13.90 20.22
C GLN A 85 4.49 -14.01 21.54
N GLN A 86 5.82 -14.22 21.51
CA GLN A 86 6.65 -14.22 22.72
C GLN A 86 6.60 -12.89 23.48
N PHE A 87 6.37 -11.76 22.77
CA PHE A 87 6.18 -10.47 23.39
C PHE A 87 4.76 -10.28 23.97
N ARG A 88 3.87 -11.25 23.85
CA ARG A 88 2.48 -11.16 24.30
C ARG A 88 1.79 -9.87 23.91
N PRO A 89 1.76 -9.52 22.62
CA PRO A 89 1.06 -8.33 22.17
C PRO A 89 -0.45 -8.47 22.43
N ARG A 90 -1.15 -7.34 22.51
CA ARG A 90 -2.61 -7.28 22.59
C ARG A 90 -3.28 -7.90 21.36
N ALA A 91 -2.69 -7.71 20.20
CA ALA A 91 -3.16 -8.22 18.91
C ALA A 91 -2.02 -8.24 17.90
N VAL A 92 -2.19 -8.99 16.80
CA VAL A 92 -1.24 -9.08 15.70
C VAL A 92 -1.92 -8.78 14.38
N ALA A 93 -1.27 -7.99 13.53
CA ALA A 93 -1.62 -7.80 12.12
C ALA A 93 -0.60 -8.48 11.21
N TYR A 94 -1.03 -8.89 10.03
CA TYR A 94 -0.14 -9.18 8.92
C TYR A 94 -0.27 -8.08 7.85
N ALA A 95 0.84 -7.55 7.37
CA ALA A 95 0.84 -6.47 6.37
C ALA A 95 1.77 -6.80 5.21
N ALA A 96 1.27 -6.74 3.99
CA ALA A 96 2.06 -7.00 2.79
C ALA A 96 2.51 -5.71 2.10
N MET A 97 3.69 -5.78 1.45
CA MET A 97 4.22 -4.67 0.66
C MET A 97 3.40 -4.43 -0.60
N TYR A 98 2.96 -5.49 -1.26
CA TYR A 98 2.08 -5.43 -2.44
C TYR A 98 0.73 -6.06 -2.15
N HIS A 99 -0.32 -5.57 -2.79
CA HIS A 99 -1.63 -6.23 -2.78
C HIS A 99 -1.51 -7.61 -3.42
N LYS A 100 -1.74 -8.64 -2.60
CA LYS A 100 -1.60 -10.06 -2.97
C LYS A 100 -2.50 -10.95 -2.13
N ASP A 101 -2.69 -12.18 -2.61
CA ASP A 101 -3.24 -13.26 -1.80
C ASP A 101 -2.14 -13.85 -0.90
N VAL A 102 -2.51 -14.18 0.33
CA VAL A 102 -1.65 -14.82 1.32
C VAL A 102 -2.34 -16.07 1.82
N ASP A 103 -1.65 -17.19 1.75
CA ASP A 103 -2.13 -18.45 2.34
C ASP A 103 -1.62 -18.57 3.78
N LEU A 104 -2.55 -18.40 4.74
CA LEU A 104 -2.30 -18.63 6.15
C LEU A 104 -2.74 -20.05 6.51
N PRO A 105 -1.85 -20.87 7.11
CA PRO A 105 -2.26 -22.14 7.68
C PRO A 105 -3.48 -21.94 8.61
N PRO A 106 -4.48 -22.85 8.60
CA PRO A 106 -5.69 -22.74 9.44
C PRO A 106 -5.39 -22.54 10.92
N THR A 107 -4.32 -23.15 11.41
CA THR A 107 -3.85 -23.04 12.80
C THR A 107 -3.37 -21.64 13.18
N LEU A 108 -3.02 -20.81 12.20
CA LEU A 108 -2.51 -19.44 12.40
C LEU A 108 -3.55 -18.36 12.15
N ALA A 109 -4.69 -18.70 11.54
CA ALA A 109 -5.74 -17.72 11.24
C ALA A 109 -6.27 -17.02 12.51
N GLY A 110 -6.38 -17.74 13.63
CA GLY A 110 -6.75 -17.15 14.93
C GLY A 110 -5.67 -16.28 15.58
N SER A 111 -4.43 -16.34 15.11
CA SER A 111 -3.30 -15.55 15.64
C SER A 111 -3.18 -14.17 14.97
N VAL A 112 -3.85 -13.95 13.84
CA VAL A 112 -3.83 -12.71 13.07
C VAL A 112 -5.22 -12.07 13.13
N GLY A 113 -5.31 -10.86 13.69
CA GLY A 113 -6.58 -10.15 13.84
C GLY A 113 -7.00 -9.39 12.56
N VAL A 114 -6.07 -9.02 11.69
CA VAL A 114 -6.36 -8.31 10.44
C VAL A 114 -5.22 -8.46 9.43
N MET A 115 -5.57 -8.56 8.15
CA MET A 115 -4.65 -8.52 7.01
C MET A 115 -4.67 -7.11 6.40
N ILE A 116 -3.51 -6.57 6.06
CA ILE A 116 -3.37 -5.21 5.52
C ILE A 116 -2.61 -5.26 4.20
N ASN A 117 -3.17 -4.65 3.16
CA ASN A 117 -2.65 -4.67 1.79
C ASN A 117 -2.48 -6.10 1.21
N CYS A 118 -3.23 -7.03 1.74
CA CYS A 118 -3.34 -8.40 1.27
C CYS A 118 -4.64 -9.02 1.79
N ARG A 119 -5.01 -10.15 1.22
CA ARG A 119 -6.15 -10.91 1.69
C ARG A 119 -5.74 -12.36 2.00
N GLU A 120 -6.35 -12.93 3.02
CA GLU A 120 -6.25 -14.35 3.28
C GLU A 120 -7.13 -15.09 2.26
N ALA A 121 -6.53 -16.05 1.55
CA ALA A 121 -7.15 -16.70 0.40
C ALA A 121 -8.48 -17.43 0.72
N SER A 122 -8.63 -17.93 1.95
CA SER A 122 -9.84 -18.65 2.40
C SER A 122 -10.87 -17.75 3.09
N GLY A 123 -10.59 -16.44 3.26
CA GLY A 123 -11.53 -15.48 3.87
C GLY A 123 -11.74 -15.65 5.38
N ARG A 124 -10.82 -16.30 6.09
CA ARG A 124 -10.90 -16.56 7.56
C ARG A 124 -10.44 -15.37 8.40
N VAL A 125 -9.76 -14.40 7.80
CA VAL A 125 -9.25 -13.21 8.47
C VAL A 125 -9.75 -11.97 7.76
N THR A 126 -10.25 -11.00 8.52
CA THR A 126 -10.64 -9.70 7.95
C THR A 126 -9.47 -9.07 7.20
N SER A 127 -9.71 -8.65 5.98
CA SER A 127 -8.68 -8.16 5.07
C SER A 127 -9.03 -6.76 4.58
N LEU A 128 -8.07 -5.85 4.69
CA LEU A 128 -8.15 -4.47 4.21
C LEU A 128 -7.27 -4.34 2.98
N VAL A 129 -7.88 -4.04 1.84
CA VAL A 129 -7.17 -3.92 0.55
C VAL A 129 -7.55 -2.63 -0.18
N PRO A 130 -6.67 -2.12 -1.06
CA PRO A 130 -7.05 -1.02 -1.95
C PRO A 130 -8.06 -1.49 -3.00
N ASP A 131 -8.96 -0.61 -3.44
CA ASP A 131 -9.84 -0.82 -4.60
C ASP A 131 -9.07 -0.52 -5.90
N GLU A 132 -8.22 -1.46 -6.31
CA GLU A 132 -7.33 -1.33 -7.47
C GLU A 132 -8.11 -1.12 -8.78
N GLU A 133 -9.21 -1.85 -8.95
CA GLU A 133 -10.04 -1.77 -10.15
C GLU A 133 -10.77 -0.42 -10.22
N GLY A 134 -11.37 0.03 -9.13
CA GLY A 134 -12.05 1.33 -9.04
C GLY A 134 -11.08 2.48 -9.25
N GLY A 135 -9.90 2.45 -8.61
CA GLY A 135 -8.87 3.47 -8.80
C GLY A 135 -8.36 3.54 -10.25
N ALA A 136 -8.19 2.39 -10.90
CA ALA A 136 -7.79 2.36 -12.32
C ALA A 136 -8.89 2.90 -13.24
N ARG A 137 -10.17 2.62 -12.98
CA ARG A 137 -11.28 3.24 -13.72
C ARG A 137 -11.29 4.76 -13.54
N GLU A 138 -11.07 5.24 -12.34
CA GLU A 138 -11.08 6.67 -12.03
C GLU A 138 -9.98 7.43 -12.79
N ILE A 139 -8.72 6.97 -12.75
CA ILE A 139 -7.61 7.64 -13.45
C ILE A 139 -7.78 7.60 -14.97
N VAL A 140 -8.32 6.51 -15.53
CA VAL A 140 -8.61 6.44 -16.97
C VAL A 140 -9.69 7.43 -17.37
N ARG A 141 -10.79 7.51 -16.60
CA ARG A 141 -11.84 8.51 -16.84
C ARG A 141 -11.30 9.94 -16.76
N TYR A 142 -10.38 10.20 -15.83
CA TYR A 142 -9.69 11.49 -15.74
C TYR A 142 -8.87 11.80 -17.00
N LEU A 143 -8.07 10.85 -17.50
CA LEU A 143 -7.35 10.99 -18.76
C LEU A 143 -8.29 11.24 -19.96
N LEU A 144 -9.40 10.52 -20.03
CA LEU A 144 -10.42 10.69 -21.06
C LEU A 144 -11.09 12.07 -20.97
N ALA A 145 -11.39 12.57 -19.77
CA ALA A 145 -11.92 13.91 -19.55
C ALA A 145 -10.94 15.02 -19.98
N ALA A 146 -9.62 14.77 -19.84
CA ALA A 146 -8.56 15.63 -20.34
C ALA A 146 -8.34 15.52 -21.87
N GLY A 147 -9.21 14.80 -22.60
CA GLY A 147 -9.16 14.67 -24.04
C GLY A 147 -8.23 13.60 -24.58
N ARG A 148 -7.60 12.81 -23.73
CA ARG A 148 -6.67 11.74 -24.15
C ARG A 148 -7.48 10.53 -24.65
N ARG A 149 -7.05 9.96 -25.78
CA ARG A 149 -7.78 8.86 -26.45
C ARG A 149 -6.89 7.68 -26.83
N ARG A 150 -5.59 7.92 -27.04
CA ARG A 150 -4.62 6.88 -27.38
C ARG A 150 -3.77 6.55 -26.17
N ILE A 151 -4.34 5.76 -25.25
CA ILE A 151 -3.75 5.49 -23.95
C ILE A 151 -3.03 4.13 -23.96
N ALA A 152 -1.73 4.15 -23.64
CA ALA A 152 -0.94 2.96 -23.37
C ALA A 152 -0.79 2.76 -21.86
N PHE A 153 -0.68 1.50 -21.41
CA PHE A 153 -0.47 1.18 -20.02
C PHE A 153 0.81 0.37 -19.81
N ILE A 154 1.80 0.92 -19.10
CA ILE A 154 3.00 0.18 -18.67
C ILE A 154 2.75 -0.30 -17.24
N ASN A 155 2.42 -1.59 -17.11
CA ASN A 155 1.84 -2.17 -15.91
C ASN A 155 2.81 -3.09 -15.16
N LEU A 156 2.45 -3.47 -13.93
CA LEU A 156 3.19 -4.30 -13.01
C LEU A 156 2.82 -5.79 -13.21
N PRO A 157 3.63 -6.59 -13.90
CA PRO A 157 3.25 -7.97 -14.22
C PRO A 157 3.22 -8.88 -13.00
N GLY A 158 2.32 -9.87 -13.01
CA GLY A 158 2.31 -11.02 -12.09
C GLY A 158 1.99 -10.71 -10.62
N ILE A 159 1.54 -9.48 -10.30
CA ILE A 159 0.99 -9.15 -8.98
C ILE A 159 -0.50 -8.82 -9.09
N LEU A 160 -1.25 -9.08 -8.02
CA LEU A 160 -2.70 -8.88 -8.01
C LEU A 160 -3.09 -7.43 -8.29
N ALA A 161 -2.35 -6.47 -7.72
CA ALA A 161 -2.54 -5.04 -8.00
C ALA A 161 -2.49 -4.73 -9.50
N GLY A 162 -1.47 -5.23 -10.19
CA GLY A 162 -1.32 -5.04 -11.63
C GLY A 162 -2.49 -5.63 -12.44
N SER A 163 -2.91 -6.85 -12.11
CA SER A 163 -4.03 -7.52 -12.78
C SER A 163 -5.36 -6.77 -12.59
N LEU A 164 -5.63 -6.30 -11.36
CA LEU A 164 -6.85 -5.55 -11.06
C LEU A 164 -6.83 -4.13 -11.69
N ARG A 165 -5.66 -3.45 -11.70
CA ARG A 165 -5.48 -2.17 -12.40
C ARG A 165 -5.70 -2.32 -13.90
N GLU A 166 -5.18 -3.40 -14.51
CA GLU A 166 -5.45 -3.69 -15.94
C GLU A 166 -6.93 -3.91 -16.20
N LYS A 167 -7.62 -4.65 -15.34
CA LYS A 167 -9.07 -4.87 -15.47
C LYS A 167 -9.84 -3.56 -15.45
N GLY A 168 -9.54 -2.68 -14.49
CA GLY A 168 -10.15 -1.35 -14.40
C GLY A 168 -9.84 -0.45 -15.60
N PHE A 169 -8.58 -0.48 -16.08
CA PHE A 169 -8.14 0.25 -17.26
C PHE A 169 -8.93 -0.17 -18.51
N ARG A 170 -8.99 -1.48 -18.79
CA ARG A 170 -9.75 -1.99 -19.97
C ARG A 170 -11.22 -1.68 -19.89
N ALA A 171 -11.81 -1.85 -18.72
CA ALA A 171 -13.25 -1.60 -18.53
C ALA A 171 -13.61 -0.11 -18.72
N ALA A 172 -12.78 0.83 -18.26
CA ALA A 172 -13.04 2.25 -18.47
C ALA A 172 -12.89 2.69 -19.93
N LEU A 173 -11.96 2.08 -20.68
CA LEU A 173 -11.82 2.33 -22.12
C LEU A 173 -12.99 1.72 -22.92
N GLU A 174 -13.40 0.49 -22.59
CA GLU A 174 -14.56 -0.17 -23.18
C GLU A 174 -15.83 0.65 -22.99
N GLU A 175 -16.10 1.16 -21.77
CA GLU A 175 -17.23 2.07 -21.48
C GLU A 175 -17.21 3.33 -22.38
N ALA A 176 -16.01 3.78 -22.79
CA ALA A 176 -15.83 4.94 -23.67
C ALA A 176 -15.81 4.58 -25.16
N GLY A 177 -15.89 3.30 -25.53
CA GLY A 177 -15.78 2.83 -26.91
C GLY A 177 -14.39 3.01 -27.52
N ILE A 178 -13.34 2.92 -26.71
CA ILE A 178 -11.94 3.14 -27.10
C ILE A 178 -11.13 1.87 -26.90
N ASP A 179 -10.39 1.48 -27.92
CA ASP A 179 -9.43 0.38 -27.81
C ASP A 179 -8.13 0.87 -27.16
N PRO A 180 -7.56 0.11 -26.20
CA PRO A 180 -6.25 0.44 -25.63
C PRO A 180 -5.16 0.29 -26.69
N LEU A 181 -4.13 1.18 -26.68
CA LEU A 181 -2.94 0.98 -27.49
C LEU A 181 -2.14 -0.27 -27.09
N GLY A 182 -2.30 -0.71 -25.85
CA GLY A 182 -1.72 -1.93 -25.32
C GLY A 182 -1.42 -1.83 -23.82
N VAL A 183 -1.14 -3.00 -23.24
CA VAL A 183 -0.63 -3.14 -21.88
C VAL A 183 0.73 -3.83 -21.97
N PHE A 184 1.74 -3.19 -21.40
CA PHE A 184 3.14 -3.56 -21.50
C PHE A 184 3.72 -3.86 -20.11
N PRO A 185 4.51 -4.92 -19.93
CA PRO A 185 5.10 -5.21 -18.63
C PRO A 185 6.23 -4.23 -18.29
N ALA A 186 6.22 -3.66 -17.09
CA ALA A 186 7.28 -2.74 -16.64
C ALA A 186 8.65 -3.40 -16.47
N VAL A 187 8.68 -4.71 -16.22
CA VAL A 187 9.91 -5.47 -15.95
C VAL A 187 9.97 -6.76 -16.77
N ARG A 188 11.20 -7.26 -16.99
CA ARG A 188 11.45 -8.51 -17.75
C ARG A 188 10.99 -9.79 -17.04
N ARG A 189 10.67 -9.74 -15.75
CA ARG A 189 10.21 -10.88 -14.97
C ARG A 189 8.70 -11.08 -15.08
N SER A 190 8.24 -12.32 -14.94
CA SER A 190 6.81 -12.64 -14.88
C SER A 190 6.11 -12.06 -13.65
N VAL A 191 6.87 -11.74 -12.59
CA VAL A 191 6.36 -11.09 -11.37
C VAL A 191 7.16 -9.82 -11.13
N TYR A 192 6.43 -8.73 -10.91
CA TYR A 192 7.02 -7.42 -10.65
C TYR A 192 7.90 -7.43 -9.38
N SER A 193 9.02 -6.76 -9.48
CA SER A 193 9.92 -6.47 -8.38
C SER A 193 10.73 -5.22 -8.73
N ASP A 194 10.90 -4.32 -7.78
CA ASP A 194 11.73 -3.10 -7.93
C ASP A 194 13.21 -3.39 -8.26
N ARG A 195 13.65 -4.63 -8.06
CA ARG A 195 15.01 -5.09 -8.39
C ARG A 195 15.10 -5.85 -9.71
N ALA A 196 13.96 -6.04 -10.41
CA ALA A 196 13.96 -6.71 -11.71
C ALA A 196 14.46 -5.76 -12.81
N PRO A 197 15.13 -6.28 -13.87
CA PRO A 197 15.49 -5.47 -15.01
C PRO A 197 14.28 -4.80 -15.64
N SER A 198 14.33 -3.48 -15.80
CA SER A 198 13.25 -2.67 -16.37
C SER A 198 13.13 -2.89 -17.89
N LEU A 199 11.91 -2.82 -18.38
CA LEU A 199 11.56 -2.76 -19.80
C LEU A 199 10.92 -1.42 -20.18
N VAL A 200 10.78 -0.48 -19.24
CA VAL A 200 10.04 0.76 -19.45
C VAL A 200 10.62 1.59 -20.58
N ALA A 201 11.93 1.78 -20.60
CA ALA A 201 12.58 2.57 -21.66
C ALA A 201 12.36 1.95 -23.06
N SER A 202 12.53 0.64 -23.22
CA SER A 202 12.33 -0.05 -24.50
C SER A 202 10.88 -0.02 -24.98
N HIS A 203 9.91 -0.12 -24.06
CA HIS A 203 8.49 0.02 -24.40
C HIS A 203 8.12 1.45 -24.76
N ALA A 204 8.64 2.44 -24.03
CA ALA A 204 8.44 3.85 -24.38
C ALA A 204 8.99 4.15 -25.79
N GLU A 205 10.21 3.75 -26.10
CA GLU A 205 10.83 3.92 -27.42
C GLU A 205 10.01 3.24 -28.53
N ALA A 206 9.54 2.01 -28.31
CA ALA A 206 8.72 1.29 -29.27
C ALA A 206 7.37 1.97 -29.53
N LEU A 207 6.71 2.47 -28.47
CA LEU A 207 5.46 3.23 -28.57
C LEU A 207 5.66 4.53 -29.36
N LEU A 208 6.76 5.25 -29.13
CA LEU A 208 7.06 6.52 -29.80
C LEU A 208 7.38 6.31 -31.28
N SER A 209 8.00 5.21 -31.63
CA SER A 209 8.35 4.88 -33.03
C SER A 209 7.19 4.29 -33.84
N GLY A 210 6.15 3.78 -33.16
CA GLY A 210 4.97 3.17 -33.76
C GLY A 210 3.69 4.00 -33.64
N GLN A 211 2.71 3.46 -32.95
CA GLN A 211 1.45 4.18 -32.65
C GLN A 211 1.66 5.09 -31.44
N ARG A 212 2.12 6.31 -31.69
CA ARG A 212 2.41 7.28 -30.63
C ARG A 212 1.18 7.51 -29.73
N PRO A 213 1.30 7.26 -28.41
CA PRO A 213 0.22 7.54 -27.46
C PRO A 213 0.06 9.07 -27.27
N ASP A 214 -1.12 9.49 -26.79
CA ASP A 214 -1.35 10.81 -26.23
C ASP A 214 -1.35 10.82 -24.70
N ALA A 215 -1.39 9.60 -24.09
CA ALA A 215 -1.16 9.39 -22.67
C ALA A 215 -0.50 8.04 -22.39
N ILE A 216 0.33 8.00 -21.36
CA ILE A 216 0.89 6.76 -20.78
C ILE A 216 0.44 6.66 -19.33
N LEU A 217 -0.35 5.62 -19.04
CA LEU A 217 -0.63 5.22 -17.67
C LEU A 217 0.51 4.32 -17.19
N CYS A 218 1.01 4.56 -15.98
CA CYS A 218 2.11 3.83 -15.38
C CYS A 218 1.62 3.03 -14.18
N GLY A 219 2.08 1.79 -14.02
CA GLY A 219 1.68 0.89 -12.97
C GLY A 219 2.00 1.41 -11.56
N ASN A 220 3.02 2.26 -11.42
CA ASN A 220 3.34 3.02 -10.22
C ASN A 220 4.21 4.24 -10.55
N ASP A 221 4.49 5.09 -9.56
CA ASP A 221 5.28 6.33 -9.75
C ASP A 221 6.73 6.08 -10.17
N ARG A 222 7.31 4.92 -9.85
CA ARG A 222 8.66 4.56 -10.31
C ARG A 222 8.68 4.25 -11.80
N VAL A 223 7.69 3.54 -12.29
CA VAL A 223 7.50 3.33 -13.74
C VAL A 223 7.32 4.68 -14.43
N ALA A 224 6.54 5.59 -13.83
CA ALA A 224 6.36 6.94 -14.38
C ALA A 224 7.69 7.71 -14.45
N MET A 225 8.53 7.64 -13.42
CA MET A 225 9.86 8.28 -13.44
C MET A 225 10.72 7.81 -14.63
N GLU A 226 10.69 6.52 -14.94
CA GLU A 226 11.42 5.99 -16.10
C GLU A 226 10.81 6.44 -17.43
N VAL A 227 9.46 6.54 -17.49
CA VAL A 227 8.75 7.11 -18.66
C VAL A 227 9.13 8.57 -18.86
N TYR A 228 9.17 9.39 -17.79
CA TYR A 228 9.65 10.78 -17.88
C TYR A 228 11.05 10.87 -18.49
N ALA A 229 11.96 10.03 -18.00
CA ALA A 229 13.32 9.98 -18.54
C ALA A 229 13.37 9.57 -20.01
N ALA A 230 12.50 8.66 -20.46
CA ALA A 230 12.41 8.25 -21.85
C ALA A 230 11.83 9.36 -22.74
N LEU A 231 10.76 10.04 -22.29
CA LEU A 231 10.16 11.16 -23.02
C LEU A 231 11.12 12.34 -23.14
N ALA A 232 11.83 12.68 -22.06
CA ALA A 232 12.85 13.75 -22.08
C ALA A 232 13.98 13.45 -23.09
N ARG A 233 14.48 12.21 -23.16
CA ARG A 233 15.46 11.81 -24.19
C ARG A 233 14.93 11.94 -25.61
N ALA A 234 13.62 11.73 -25.80
CA ALA A 234 12.97 11.89 -27.09
C ALA A 234 12.61 13.34 -27.43
N GLY A 235 12.89 14.30 -26.54
CA GLY A 235 12.55 15.72 -26.71
C GLY A 235 11.05 16.01 -26.63
N LEU A 236 10.28 15.16 -25.93
CA LEU A 236 8.84 15.27 -25.78
C LEU A 236 8.46 15.92 -24.46
N ARG A 237 7.46 16.78 -24.49
CA ARG A 237 6.98 17.54 -23.33
C ARG A 237 5.80 16.84 -22.68
N ILE A 238 5.78 16.85 -21.36
CA ILE A 238 4.66 16.43 -20.53
C ILE A 238 3.97 17.68 -19.99
N PRO A 239 2.65 17.82 -20.09
CA PRO A 239 1.68 16.94 -20.73
C PRO A 239 1.41 17.24 -22.20
N ASP A 240 2.03 18.30 -22.78
CA ASP A 240 1.68 18.85 -24.09
C ASP A 240 1.71 17.82 -25.21
N ASP A 241 2.80 17.06 -25.29
CA ASP A 241 2.96 16.02 -26.31
C ASP A 241 2.40 14.66 -25.85
N ILE A 242 2.62 14.29 -24.58
CA ILE A 242 2.14 13.04 -23.97
C ILE A 242 1.82 13.29 -22.50
N ALA A 243 0.59 13.01 -22.07
CA ALA A 243 0.24 13.01 -20.66
C ALA A 243 0.78 11.76 -19.95
N VAL A 244 1.13 11.88 -18.67
CA VAL A 244 1.58 10.76 -17.84
C VAL A 244 0.79 10.73 -16.54
N ALA A 245 0.23 9.56 -16.20
CA ALA A 245 -0.46 9.34 -14.94
C ALA A 245 -0.01 8.02 -14.30
N SER A 246 -0.19 7.87 -12.98
CA SER A 246 0.29 6.68 -12.28
C SER A 246 -0.53 6.34 -11.02
N PHE A 247 0.01 5.44 -10.22
CA PHE A 247 -0.49 5.02 -8.92
C PHE A 247 0.62 5.14 -7.86
N ASP A 248 0.26 5.19 -6.61
CA ASP A 248 0.97 5.17 -5.34
C ASP A 248 0.99 6.53 -4.63
N ASN A 249 1.19 7.65 -5.31
CA ASN A 249 1.47 8.97 -4.74
C ASN A 249 2.63 8.91 -3.72
N GLN A 250 3.77 8.38 -4.16
CA GLN A 250 4.99 8.50 -3.38
C GLN A 250 5.41 9.97 -3.36
N VAL A 251 5.04 10.68 -2.29
CA VAL A 251 5.13 12.16 -2.23
C VAL A 251 6.54 12.65 -2.56
N GLU A 252 7.57 11.96 -2.08
CA GLU A 252 8.96 12.30 -2.33
C GLU A 252 9.37 12.17 -3.81
N LEU A 253 8.62 11.42 -4.59
CA LEU A 253 8.86 11.20 -6.02
C LEU A 253 7.85 11.97 -6.86
N ALA A 254 6.56 11.69 -6.71
CA ALA A 254 5.50 12.21 -7.57
C ALA A 254 5.43 13.75 -7.59
N SER A 255 5.64 14.40 -6.44
CA SER A 255 5.62 15.86 -6.31
C SER A 255 6.89 16.55 -6.82
N ARG A 256 7.97 15.80 -7.04
CA ARG A 256 9.29 16.34 -7.44
C ARG A 256 9.67 16.06 -8.88
N LEU A 257 8.86 15.28 -9.60
CA LEU A 257 9.01 15.18 -11.05
C LEU A 257 8.68 16.53 -11.71
N ASP A 258 9.23 16.78 -12.87
CA ASP A 258 8.98 18.00 -13.64
C ASP A 258 8.40 17.65 -15.03
N PRO A 259 7.10 17.97 -15.26
CA PRO A 259 6.13 18.54 -14.31
C PRO A 259 5.73 17.56 -13.19
N PRO A 260 5.16 18.04 -12.06
CA PRO A 260 4.69 17.15 -10.98
C PRO A 260 3.64 16.14 -11.46
N LEU A 261 3.77 14.91 -11.03
CA LEU A 261 3.03 13.75 -11.53
C LEU A 261 1.63 13.61 -10.92
N THR A 262 0.61 13.56 -11.77
CA THR A 262 -0.76 13.18 -11.43
C THR A 262 -0.82 11.68 -11.12
N THR A 263 -1.37 11.29 -9.98
CA THR A 263 -1.32 9.91 -9.51
C THR A 263 -2.50 9.55 -8.61
N MET A 264 -2.86 8.27 -8.57
CA MET A 264 -3.84 7.73 -7.62
C MET A 264 -3.15 7.40 -6.31
N ALA A 265 -3.46 8.15 -5.24
CA ALA A 265 -2.95 7.87 -3.90
C ALA A 265 -3.58 6.60 -3.32
N LEU A 266 -2.75 5.65 -2.92
CA LEU A 266 -3.20 4.46 -2.22
C LEU A 266 -3.75 4.80 -0.82
N PRO A 267 -4.80 4.12 -0.34
CA PRO A 267 -5.42 4.40 0.95
C PRO A 267 -4.62 3.83 2.14
N HIS A 268 -3.30 3.72 2.03
CA HIS A 268 -2.41 3.03 2.95
C HIS A 268 -2.55 3.55 4.39
N ARG A 269 -2.57 4.87 4.58
CA ARG A 269 -2.72 5.47 5.92
C ARG A 269 -4.08 5.18 6.54
N ALA A 270 -5.14 5.22 5.73
CA ALA A 270 -6.49 4.86 6.17
C ALA A 270 -6.59 3.38 6.52
N MET A 271 -5.94 2.51 5.74
CA MET A 271 -5.86 1.07 6.01
C MET A 271 -5.16 0.80 7.34
N GLY A 272 -4.01 1.42 7.61
CA GLY A 272 -3.30 1.28 8.89
C GLY A 272 -4.14 1.75 10.08
N ARG A 273 -4.83 2.90 9.98
CA ARG A 273 -5.72 3.39 11.01
C ARG A 273 -6.89 2.43 11.27
N LEU A 274 -7.57 2.01 10.22
CA LEU A 274 -8.71 1.10 10.31
C LEU A 274 -8.31 -0.28 10.87
N ALA A 275 -7.13 -0.78 10.47
CA ALA A 275 -6.59 -2.01 11.01
C ALA A 275 -6.43 -1.93 12.53
N MET A 276 -5.89 -0.83 13.05
CA MET A 276 -5.76 -0.63 14.47
C MET A 276 -7.12 -0.59 15.18
N GLU A 277 -8.11 0.09 14.60
CA GLU A 277 -9.48 0.13 15.13
C GLU A 277 -10.07 -1.30 15.25
N ILE A 278 -9.89 -2.12 14.22
CA ILE A 278 -10.33 -3.53 14.22
C ILE A 278 -9.58 -4.34 15.28
N LEU A 279 -8.27 -4.20 15.38
CA LEU A 279 -7.46 -4.94 16.36
C LEU A 279 -7.84 -4.62 17.80
N LEU A 280 -8.24 -3.39 18.08
CA LEU A 280 -8.66 -2.96 19.43
C LEU A 280 -10.09 -3.37 19.76
N ALA A 281 -10.99 -3.31 18.79
CA ALA A 281 -12.40 -3.69 18.94
C ALA A 281 -12.63 -5.21 18.93
N GLY A 282 -11.72 -5.96 18.33
CA GLY A 282 -11.87 -7.38 17.98
C GLY A 282 -12.25 -7.54 16.50
N GLN A 283 -11.83 -8.65 15.91
CA GLN A 283 -12.17 -8.97 14.52
C GLN A 283 -13.68 -9.11 14.35
N PRO A 284 -14.27 -8.49 13.30
CA PRO A 284 -15.66 -8.69 12.95
C PRO A 284 -15.98 -10.17 12.67
N GLU A 285 -17.16 -10.61 13.05
CA GLU A 285 -17.66 -11.95 12.71
C GLU A 285 -18.95 -11.85 11.89
N PRO A 286 -18.99 -12.44 10.68
CA PRO A 286 -17.89 -13.15 10.02
C PRO A 286 -16.77 -12.20 9.56
N PRO A 287 -15.54 -12.71 9.39
CA PRO A 287 -14.46 -11.98 8.75
C PRO A 287 -14.87 -11.51 7.37
N HIS A 288 -14.42 -10.32 6.94
CA HIS A 288 -14.80 -9.76 5.65
C HIS A 288 -13.65 -9.08 4.91
N LEU A 289 -13.76 -9.04 3.59
CA LEU A 289 -12.89 -8.24 2.74
C LEU A 289 -13.45 -6.82 2.65
N ARG A 290 -12.64 -5.82 3.02
CA ARG A 290 -12.97 -4.42 2.89
C ARG A 290 -12.03 -3.73 1.90
N GLN A 291 -12.60 -3.26 0.80
CA GLN A 291 -11.89 -2.47 -0.20
C GLN A 291 -11.97 -0.98 0.17
N LEU A 292 -10.83 -0.30 0.13
CA LEU A 292 -10.74 1.14 0.39
C LEU A 292 -10.46 1.87 -0.93
N PRO A 293 -11.21 2.95 -1.23
CA PRO A 293 -11.02 3.69 -2.46
C PRO A 293 -9.66 4.41 -2.49
N PHE A 294 -9.13 4.61 -3.69
CA PHE A 294 -8.02 5.50 -3.95
C PHE A 294 -8.47 6.95 -3.89
N HIS A 295 -7.52 7.86 -3.94
CA HIS A 295 -7.75 9.28 -4.05
C HIS A 295 -6.91 9.85 -5.20
N LEU A 296 -7.58 10.50 -6.17
CA LEU A 296 -6.88 11.17 -7.26
C LEU A 296 -6.14 12.41 -6.73
N VAL A 297 -4.86 12.50 -7.02
CA VAL A 297 -4.02 13.65 -6.74
C VAL A 297 -3.63 14.28 -8.07
N GLU A 298 -4.38 15.29 -8.46
CA GLU A 298 -4.16 16.04 -9.69
C GLU A 298 -2.92 16.91 -9.56
N ARG A 299 -2.08 16.87 -10.61
CA ARG A 299 -0.90 17.71 -10.79
C ARG A 299 -0.75 18.08 -12.25
N ALA A 300 0.44 18.52 -12.67
CA ALA A 300 0.65 19.14 -13.98
C ALA A 300 1.04 18.15 -15.10
N SER A 301 0.97 16.84 -14.89
CA SER A 301 1.39 15.84 -15.89
C SER A 301 0.27 15.35 -16.81
N VAL A 302 -0.99 15.84 -16.61
CA VAL A 302 -2.15 15.50 -17.44
C VAL A 302 -2.82 16.76 -17.94
#